data_bd694db706542048fb3a140ee6925326
#
_entry.id   bd694db706542048fb3a140ee6925326
#
_cell.length_a   1.000
_cell.length_b   1.000
_cell.length_c   1.000
_cell.angle_alpha   90.00
_cell.angle_beta   90.00
_cell.angle_gamma   90.00
#
_symmetry.space_group_name_H-M   'P 1'
#
loop_
_entity.id
_entity.type
_entity.pdbx_description
1 polymer ?
#
loop_
_entity_poly.entity_id
_entity_poly.type
_entity_poly.pdbx_seq_one_letter_code
_entity_poly.pdbx_strand_id
1 'polypeptide(L)' 'MDYTKGTKVKHKTKGMVETIVSLCKVKVNGVWMSGVIYEGNDVHTGKPMTFVRTKEDFEKDFEVC' A
#
# COMPACT_ATOMS: atom_id res chain seq x y z
N MET A 1 -9.46 8.35 -1.12
CA MET A 1 -9.02 7.27 -0.20
C MET A 1 -8.38 7.89 1.03
N ASP A 2 -8.65 7.33 2.20
CA ASP A 2 -8.07 7.79 3.46
C ASP A 2 -6.69 7.14 3.66
N TYR A 3 -5.66 7.97 3.82
CA TYR A 3 -4.28 7.52 4.02
C TYR A 3 -3.79 7.65 5.47
N THR A 4 -4.72 7.77 6.40
CA THR A 4 -4.39 7.84 7.82
C THR A 4 -3.75 6.52 8.29
N LYS A 5 -2.72 6.63 9.12
CA LYS A 5 -2.06 5.46 9.73
C LYS A 5 -3.10 4.57 10.43
N GLY A 6 -3.02 3.29 10.16
CA GLY A 6 -3.94 2.31 10.74
C GLY A 6 -5.19 2.05 9.91
N THR A 7 -5.42 2.81 8.82
CA THR A 7 -6.56 2.58 7.95
C THR A 7 -6.41 1.21 7.27
N LYS A 8 -7.48 0.41 7.33
CA LYS A 8 -7.51 -0.89 6.67
C LYS A 8 -7.93 -0.73 5.22
N VAL A 9 -7.22 -1.40 4.34
CA VAL A 9 -7.50 -1.42 2.91
C VAL A 9 -7.56 -2.86 2.43
N LYS A 10 -8.25 -3.08 1.33
CA LYS A 10 -8.46 -4.41 0.77
C LYS A 10 -8.04 -4.41 -0.69
N HIS A 11 -7.27 -5.41 -1.10
CA HIS A 11 -6.92 -5.60 -2.50
C HIS A 11 -8.20 -5.97 -3.28
N LYS A 12 -8.51 -5.20 -4.31
CA LYS A 12 -9.78 -5.31 -5.05
C LYS A 12 -10.01 -6.70 -5.65
N THR A 13 -8.96 -7.34 -6.13
CA THR A 13 -9.09 -8.65 -6.80
C THR A 13 -8.67 -9.82 -5.90
N LYS A 14 -7.66 -9.65 -5.06
CA LYS A 14 -7.15 -10.74 -4.22
C LYS A 14 -7.83 -10.84 -2.87
N GLY A 15 -8.55 -9.81 -2.45
CA GLY A 15 -9.29 -9.82 -1.20
C GLY A 15 -8.46 -9.70 0.08
N MET A 16 -7.14 -9.55 -0.04
CA MET A 16 -6.27 -9.43 1.13
C MET A 16 -6.45 -8.08 1.80
N VAL A 17 -6.51 -8.07 3.13
CA VAL A 17 -6.62 -6.86 3.94
C VAL A 17 -5.23 -6.46 4.42
N GLU A 18 -4.89 -5.18 4.23
CA GLU A 18 -3.61 -4.62 4.64
C GLU A 18 -3.84 -3.31 5.38
N THR A 19 -2.78 -2.79 6.00
CA THR A 19 -2.89 -1.61 6.88
C THR A 19 -1.96 -0.51 6.39
N ILE A 20 -2.48 0.70 6.24
CA ILE A 20 -1.66 1.87 5.86
C ILE A 20 -0.76 2.25 7.04
N VAL A 21 0.53 2.43 6.76
CA VAL A 21 1.52 2.87 7.74
C VAL A 21 1.74 4.37 7.64
N SER A 22 2.03 4.88 6.45
CA SER A 22 2.25 6.31 6.23
C SER A 22 2.31 6.64 4.75
N LEU A 23 2.39 7.93 4.45
CA LEU A 23 2.69 8.42 3.12
C LEU A 23 4.19 8.64 2.99
N CYS A 24 4.69 8.66 1.77
CA CYS A 24 6.10 8.87 1.49
C CYS A 24 6.30 9.47 0.10
N LYS A 25 7.55 9.68 -0.26
CA LYS A 25 7.94 10.00 -1.64
C LYS A 25 8.75 8.84 -2.19
N VAL A 26 8.46 8.46 -3.42
CA VAL A 26 9.15 7.37 -4.13
C VAL A 26 9.77 7.94 -5.40
N LYS A 27 11.04 7.68 -5.62
CA LYS A 27 11.71 8.10 -6.84
C LYS A 27 11.53 7.04 -7.91
N VAL A 28 10.85 7.40 -9.00
CA VAL A 28 10.57 6.50 -10.11
C VAL A 28 11.11 7.14 -11.38
N ASN A 29 12.05 6.46 -12.04
CA ASN A 29 12.70 6.96 -13.26
C ASN A 29 13.21 8.40 -13.10
N GLY A 30 13.84 8.70 -11.96
CA GLY A 30 14.40 10.00 -11.69
C GLY A 30 13.41 11.06 -11.20
N VAL A 31 12.13 10.72 -11.04
CA VAL A 31 11.08 11.66 -10.62
C VAL A 31 10.52 11.25 -9.26
N TRP A 32 10.41 12.21 -8.34
CA TRP A 32 9.78 11.98 -7.04
C TRP A 32 8.25 11.97 -7.19
N MET A 33 7.63 10.91 -6.71
CA MET A 33 6.18 10.72 -6.77
C MET A 33 5.62 10.44 -5.38
N SER A 34 4.35 10.78 -5.17
CA SER A 34 3.66 10.41 -3.93
C SER A 34 3.56 8.91 -3.82
N GLY A 35 3.86 8.36 -2.64
CA GLY A 35 3.80 6.94 -2.37
C GLY A 35 3.03 6.63 -1.10
N VAL A 36 2.63 5.36 -0.98
CA VAL A 36 1.92 4.84 0.18
C VAL A 36 2.72 3.68 0.75
N ILE A 37 3.03 3.76 2.04
CA ILE A 37 3.65 2.66 2.76
C ILE A 37 2.54 1.90 3.49
N TYR A 38 2.51 0.60 3.29
CA TYR A 38 1.50 -0.25 3.92
C TYR A 38 2.13 -1.57 4.35
N GLU A 39 1.47 -2.28 5.24
CA GLU A 39 1.96 -3.55 5.75
C GLU A 39 0.91 -4.64 5.61
N GLY A 40 1.38 -5.85 5.38
CA GLY A 40 0.56 -7.05 5.26
C GLY A 40 1.45 -8.27 5.33
N ASN A 41 0.89 -9.43 5.05
CA ASN A 41 1.67 -10.66 5.04
C ASN A 41 2.18 -10.95 3.63
N ASP A 42 3.46 -11.32 3.55
CA ASP A 42 4.05 -11.79 2.31
C ASP A 42 3.36 -13.10 1.89
N VAL A 43 2.87 -13.15 0.65
CA VAL A 43 2.14 -14.33 0.14
C VAL A 43 3.01 -15.58 0.03
N HIS A 44 4.33 -15.42 -0.07
CA HIS A 44 5.25 -16.55 -0.21
C HIS A 44 5.72 -17.12 1.13
N THR A 45 5.86 -16.28 2.16
CA THR A 45 6.38 -16.70 3.46
C THR A 45 5.34 -16.67 4.57
N GLY A 46 4.23 -15.96 4.38
CA GLY A 46 3.21 -15.74 5.40
C GLY A 46 3.66 -14.80 6.52
N LYS A 47 4.84 -14.20 6.40
CA LYS A 47 5.38 -13.30 7.44
C LYS A 47 4.97 -11.86 7.18
N PRO A 48 4.85 -11.04 8.24
CA PRO A 48 4.59 -9.61 8.09
C PRO A 48 5.68 -8.94 7.26
N MET A 49 5.25 -8.04 6.36
CA MET A 49 6.15 -7.32 5.46
C MET A 49 5.62 -5.92 5.26
N THR A 50 6.54 -4.96 5.08
CA THR A 50 6.20 -3.59 4.74
C THR A 50 6.44 -3.37 3.25
N PHE A 51 5.46 -2.78 2.59
CA PHE A 51 5.50 -2.53 1.15
C PHE A 51 5.36 -1.05 0.87
N VAL A 52 5.80 -0.64 -0.32
CA VAL A 52 5.58 0.70 -0.83
C VAL A 52 5.10 0.61 -2.28
N ARG A 53 4.11 1.43 -2.62
CA ARG A 53 3.66 1.65 -4.00
C ARG A 53 3.51 3.13 -4.24
N THR A 54 3.58 3.56 -5.50
CA THR A 54 3.14 4.91 -5.82
C THR A 54 1.65 5.04 -5.47
N LYS A 55 1.22 6.23 -5.10
CA LYS A 55 -0.19 6.49 -4.77
C LYS A 55 -1.11 6.08 -5.90
N GLU A 56 -0.74 6.40 -7.13
CA GLU A 56 -1.51 6.05 -8.32
C GLU A 56 -1.67 4.54 -8.47
N ASP A 57 -0.57 3.80 -8.36
CA ASP A 57 -0.59 2.34 -8.45
C ASP A 57 -1.39 1.71 -7.30
N PHE A 58 -1.24 2.25 -6.10
CA PHE A 58 -1.98 1.80 -4.94
C PHE A 58 -3.50 1.94 -5.14
N GLU A 59 -3.94 3.08 -5.64
CA GLU A 59 -5.37 3.34 -5.84
C GLU A 59 -6.01 2.48 -6.92
N LYS A 60 -5.22 1.96 -7.84
CA LYS A 60 -5.73 1.01 -8.85
C LYS A 60 -6.09 -0.34 -8.24
N ASP A 61 -5.36 -0.80 -7.24
CA ASP A 61 -5.48 -2.16 -6.71
C ASP A 61 -6.16 -2.25 -5.36
N PHE A 62 -6.27 -1.16 -4.60
CA PHE A 62 -6.79 -1.18 -3.24
C PHE A 62 -7.99 -0.26 -3.07
N GLU A 63 -8.83 -0.63 -2.11
CA GLU A 63 -9.96 0.19 -1.67
C GLU A 63 -10.03 0.19 -0.15
N VAL A 64 -10.62 1.22 0.44
CA VAL A 64 -10.83 1.29 1.89
C VAL A 64 -11.88 0.28 2.30
N CYS A 65 -11.60 -0.43 3.38
CA CYS A 65 -12.54 -1.40 3.93
C CYS A 65 -13.79 -0.73 4.51
#